data_48e9b4fa98502cd7a0d55c08c379ca1b
#
_entry.id   48e9b4fa98502cd7a0d55c08c379ca1b
#
_cell.length_a   1.000
_cell.length_b   1.000
_cell.length_c   1.000
_cell.angle_alpha   90.00
_cell.angle_beta   90.00
_cell.angle_gamma   90.00
#
_symmetry.space_group_name_H-M   'P 1'
#
loop_
_entity.id
_entity.type
_entity.pdbx_description
1 polymer ?
#
loop_
_entity_poly.entity_id
_entity_poly.type
_entity_poly.pdbx_seq_one_letter_code
_entity_poly.pdbx_strand_id
1 'polypeptide(L)'
;MQLVIIFICLYDAETRLICQPSYRSMCELTSMQAACWFGRSGNATLGGVAAHLYAEFDGQFIDLQKLHLALQRLYKEHPILSLSLSADGIANIMAEKAQQILEVDDFSKLSDHQIEQMLMQKREQWTHQKLDLSQGQTARFSISILKNNIFRFHVDTDMIAIDPSSFLNLMEDLSLFYEDPKISFSRPPNFFDWYQKIRTDPDLKKLNQRDRLWWKQRLPHISPAPSLPFIHQEFKTAK
;
A
#
# COMPACT_ATOMS: atom_id res chain seq x y z
N MET A 1 13.03 -6.99 -19.19
CA MET A 1 11.94 -7.96 -19.44
C MET A 1 10.77 -7.49 -18.61
N GLN A 2 9.85 -6.71 -19.22
CA GLN A 2 8.69 -6.13 -18.55
C GLN A 2 7.62 -7.20 -18.40
N LEU A 3 7.28 -7.54 -17.16
CA LEU A 3 6.13 -8.40 -16.86
C LEU A 3 4.88 -7.51 -16.88
N VAL A 4 4.15 -7.52 -17.98
CA VAL A 4 2.84 -6.90 -18.08
C VAL A 4 1.82 -7.91 -17.56
N ILE A 5 1.41 -7.76 -16.31
CA ILE A 5 0.29 -8.53 -15.76
C ILE A 5 -1.01 -7.81 -16.15
N ILE A 6 -1.68 -8.33 -17.16
CA ILE A 6 -3.01 -7.86 -17.56
C ILE A 6 -4.05 -8.55 -16.68
N PHE A 7 -4.53 -7.86 -15.65
CA PHE A 7 -5.73 -8.29 -14.91
C PHE A 7 -6.98 -7.83 -15.68
N ILE A 8 -7.67 -8.78 -16.31
CA ILE A 8 -9.00 -8.53 -16.86
C ILE A 8 -10.00 -8.82 -15.74
N CYS A 9 -10.42 -7.79 -15.02
CA CYS A 9 -11.60 -7.90 -14.16
C CYS A 9 -12.85 -7.79 -15.03
N LEU A 10 -13.56 -8.90 -15.20
CA LEU A 10 -14.96 -8.90 -15.65
C LEU A 10 -15.82 -8.39 -14.49
N TYR A 11 -16.05 -7.08 -14.47
CA TYR A 11 -16.94 -6.45 -13.49
C TYR A 11 -18.35 -6.41 -14.10
N ASP A 12 -19.29 -7.15 -13.51
CA ASP A 12 -20.70 -7.05 -13.85
C ASP A 12 -21.26 -5.72 -13.36
N ALA A 13 -21.95 -5.02 -14.25
CA ALA A 13 -22.30 -3.60 -14.11
C ALA A 13 -23.48 -3.34 -13.14
N GLU A 14 -23.93 -4.33 -12.37
CA GLU A 14 -25.15 -4.20 -11.54
C GLU A 14 -24.90 -4.05 -10.03
N THR A 15 -23.68 -4.18 -9.53
CA THR A 15 -23.40 -3.89 -8.12
C THR A 15 -23.10 -2.40 -7.94
N ARG A 16 -24.13 -1.57 -8.08
CA ARG A 16 -24.11 -0.18 -7.62
C ARG A 16 -24.09 -0.16 -6.09
N LEU A 17 -22.93 0.02 -5.51
CA LEU A 17 -22.85 0.56 -4.15
C LEU A 17 -23.34 2.00 -4.19
N ILE A 18 -24.55 2.21 -3.70
CA ILE A 18 -25.21 3.52 -3.65
C ILE A 18 -24.56 4.32 -2.53
N CYS A 19 -23.75 5.30 -2.91
CA CYS A 19 -23.26 6.33 -1.99
C CYS A 19 -24.39 7.26 -1.59
N GLN A 20 -24.76 7.31 -0.31
CA GLN A 20 -25.60 8.36 0.24
C GLN A 20 -24.75 9.60 0.59
N PRO A 21 -25.22 10.84 0.28
CA PRO A 21 -24.42 12.04 0.47
C PRO A 21 -24.61 12.59 1.88
N SER A 22 -23.78 12.20 2.81
CA SER A 22 -23.54 13.02 4.01
C SER A 22 -22.25 12.58 4.71
N TYR A 23 -21.36 13.54 4.84
CA TYR A 23 -20.04 13.55 5.51
C TYR A 23 -18.82 13.07 4.71
N ARG A 24 -17.97 14.07 4.34
CA ARG A 24 -16.55 13.99 3.94
C ARG A 24 -16.18 12.86 2.99
N SER A 25 -16.07 13.22 1.74
CA SER A 25 -15.43 12.51 0.61
C SER A 25 -15.34 10.98 0.76
N MET A 26 -16.47 10.31 0.71
CA MET A 26 -16.50 8.88 0.40
C MET A 26 -15.99 8.72 -1.03
N CYS A 27 -14.87 8.04 -1.20
CA CYS A 27 -14.24 7.87 -2.48
C CYS A 27 -14.45 6.44 -2.98
N GLU A 28 -14.79 6.31 -4.24
CA GLU A 28 -14.79 4.99 -4.87
C GLU A 28 -13.35 4.54 -5.09
N LEU A 29 -13.07 3.28 -4.81
CA LEU A 29 -11.79 2.65 -5.09
C LEU A 29 -11.55 2.58 -6.60
N THR A 30 -10.31 2.71 -7.01
CA THR A 30 -9.89 2.31 -8.36
C THR A 30 -10.04 0.80 -8.52
N SER A 31 -10.07 0.30 -9.76
CA SER A 31 -10.14 -1.14 -10.03
C SER A 31 -9.00 -1.92 -9.36
N MET A 32 -7.79 -1.34 -9.31
CA MET A 32 -6.65 -1.97 -8.66
C MET A 32 -6.79 -1.98 -7.13
N GLN A 33 -7.24 -0.89 -6.54
CA GLN A 33 -7.52 -0.83 -5.10
C GLN A 33 -8.63 -1.82 -4.70
N ALA A 34 -9.68 -1.93 -5.51
CA ALA A 34 -10.75 -2.90 -5.29
C ALA A 34 -10.24 -4.35 -5.38
N ALA A 35 -9.33 -4.63 -6.32
CA ALA A 35 -8.68 -5.94 -6.45
C ALA A 35 -7.79 -6.24 -5.21
N CYS A 36 -7.00 -5.28 -4.73
CA CYS A 36 -6.20 -5.43 -3.52
C CYS A 36 -7.10 -5.67 -2.29
N TRP A 37 -8.18 -4.91 -2.16
CA TRP A 37 -9.14 -5.09 -1.07
C TRP A 37 -9.81 -6.46 -1.10
N PHE A 38 -10.27 -6.91 -2.27
CA PHE A 38 -10.84 -8.23 -2.45
C PHE A 38 -9.84 -9.35 -2.13
N GLY A 39 -8.58 -9.21 -2.58
CA GLY A 39 -7.51 -10.17 -2.29
C GLY A 39 -7.19 -10.30 -0.80
N ARG A 40 -7.39 -9.24 0.00
CA ARG A 40 -7.25 -9.29 1.47
C ARG A 40 -8.35 -10.08 2.16
N SER A 41 -9.54 -10.16 1.55
CA SER A 41 -10.65 -10.96 2.08
C SER A 41 -10.33 -12.44 1.95
N GLY A 42 -10.75 -13.26 2.91
CA GLY A 42 -10.59 -14.72 2.85
C GLY A 42 -11.52 -15.41 1.85
N ASN A 43 -12.27 -14.66 1.06
CA ASN A 43 -13.31 -15.19 0.17
C ASN A 43 -12.78 -15.72 -1.16
N ALA A 44 -11.55 -15.38 -1.54
CA ALA A 44 -10.91 -15.91 -2.74
C ALA A 44 -10.07 -17.15 -2.41
N THR A 45 -9.94 -18.09 -3.35
CA THR A 45 -9.19 -19.36 -3.18
C THR A 45 -7.73 -19.15 -2.74
N LEU A 46 -7.11 -18.05 -3.15
CA LEU A 46 -5.76 -17.62 -2.74
C LEU A 46 -5.80 -16.27 -2.00
N GLY A 47 -6.95 -15.91 -1.43
CA GLY A 47 -7.16 -14.68 -0.70
C GLY A 47 -6.62 -14.73 0.73
N GLY A 48 -6.85 -13.64 1.45
CA GLY A 48 -6.41 -13.52 2.84
C GLY A 48 -4.99 -12.95 2.99
N VAL A 49 -4.36 -12.50 1.90
CA VAL A 49 -3.02 -11.89 1.88
C VAL A 49 -3.13 -10.42 1.48
N ALA A 50 -2.40 -9.55 2.16
CA ALA A 50 -2.24 -8.16 1.76
C ALA A 50 -1.14 -8.06 0.69
N ALA A 51 -1.40 -7.31 -0.38
CA ALA A 51 -0.33 -6.87 -1.26
C ALA A 51 0.34 -5.65 -0.58
N HIS A 52 1.61 -5.78 -0.22
CA HIS A 52 2.35 -4.72 0.47
C HIS A 52 3.81 -4.67 0.04
N LEU A 53 4.48 -3.58 0.36
CA LEU A 53 5.89 -3.34 0.09
C LEU A 53 6.60 -3.17 1.43
N TYR A 54 7.43 -4.15 1.75
CA TYR A 54 8.31 -4.09 2.91
C TYR A 54 9.74 -3.84 2.48
N ALA A 55 10.40 -2.85 3.08
CA ALA A 55 11.78 -2.49 2.81
C ALA A 55 12.55 -2.23 4.10
N GLU A 56 13.85 -2.52 4.08
CA GLU A 56 14.81 -2.25 5.16
C GLU A 56 15.93 -1.35 4.62
N PHE A 57 16.29 -0.32 5.39
CA PHE A 57 17.37 0.61 5.07
C PHE A 57 18.34 0.68 6.21
N ASP A 58 19.62 0.38 5.96
CA ASP A 58 20.68 0.51 6.94
C ASP A 58 21.34 1.90 6.87
N GLY A 59 21.66 2.46 8.02
CA GLY A 59 22.34 3.74 8.10
C GLY A 59 23.08 3.94 9.42
N GLN A 60 23.66 5.12 9.61
CA GLN A 60 24.38 5.50 10.82
C GLN A 60 23.97 6.91 11.26
N PHE A 61 24.00 7.15 12.57
CA PHE A 61 23.78 8.47 13.16
C PHE A 61 22.41 9.08 12.83
N ILE A 62 21.34 8.46 13.29
CA ILE A 62 19.98 8.96 13.13
C ILE A 62 19.56 9.84 14.32
N ASP A 63 18.89 10.95 14.02
CA ASP A 63 18.16 11.75 15.01
C ASP A 63 16.70 11.30 15.01
N LEU A 64 16.30 10.60 16.08
CA LEU A 64 14.95 10.04 16.21
C LEU A 64 13.87 11.12 16.30
N GLN A 65 14.16 12.25 16.94
CA GLN A 65 13.19 13.35 17.02
C GLN A 65 12.97 13.98 15.66
N LYS A 66 14.05 14.20 14.91
CA LYS A 66 14.00 14.73 13.55
C LYS A 66 13.26 13.77 12.60
N LEU A 67 13.53 12.45 12.72
CA LEU A 67 12.80 11.43 11.95
C LEU A 67 11.31 11.41 12.29
N HIS A 68 10.95 11.51 13.55
CA HIS A 68 9.56 11.57 13.98
C HIS A 68 8.81 12.78 13.37
N LEU A 69 9.46 13.97 13.41
CA LEU A 69 8.89 15.19 12.80
C LEU A 69 8.76 15.06 11.27
N ALA A 70 9.74 14.44 10.61
CA ALA A 70 9.69 14.18 9.18
C ALA A 70 8.53 13.24 8.81
N LEU A 71 8.32 12.18 9.59
CA LEU A 71 7.19 11.26 9.41
C LEU A 71 5.85 11.95 9.68
N GLN A 72 5.73 12.79 10.71
CA GLN A 72 4.50 13.58 10.93
C GLN A 72 4.20 14.46 9.72
N ARG A 73 5.21 15.11 9.16
CA ARG A 73 5.07 15.90 7.95
C ARG A 73 4.67 15.04 6.75
N LEU A 74 5.28 13.86 6.60
CA LEU A 74 4.96 12.92 5.52
C LEU A 74 3.45 12.56 5.53
N TYR A 75 2.89 12.20 6.68
CA TYR A 75 1.44 11.93 6.81
C TYR A 75 0.58 13.15 6.48
N LYS A 76 1.03 14.34 6.86
CA LYS A 76 0.32 15.60 6.56
C LYS A 76 0.31 15.93 5.06
N GLU A 77 1.45 15.71 4.39
CA GLU A 77 1.58 16.02 2.97
C GLU A 77 1.02 14.93 2.06
N HIS A 78 0.94 13.67 2.55
CA HIS A 78 0.41 12.50 1.84
C HIS A 78 -0.82 11.91 2.57
N PRO A 79 -2.01 12.51 2.44
CA PRO A 79 -3.21 12.03 3.15
C PRO A 79 -3.60 10.59 2.85
N ILE A 80 -3.15 10.03 1.72
CA ILE A 80 -3.38 8.63 1.34
C ILE A 80 -2.81 7.63 2.37
N LEU A 81 -1.81 8.05 3.15
CA LEU A 81 -1.25 7.26 4.25
C LEU A 81 -2.25 7.04 5.40
N SER A 82 -3.33 7.81 5.42
CA SER A 82 -4.44 7.69 6.38
C SER A 82 -5.72 7.16 5.72
N LEU A 83 -5.59 6.46 4.57
CA LEU A 83 -6.71 5.82 3.91
C LEU A 83 -7.30 4.73 4.80
N SER A 84 -8.56 4.85 5.13
CA SER A 84 -9.34 3.81 5.81
C SER A 84 -10.35 3.16 4.87
N LEU A 85 -10.62 1.90 5.12
CA LEU A 85 -11.64 1.14 4.41
C LEU A 85 -12.61 0.50 5.40
N SER A 86 -13.90 0.72 5.16
CA SER A 86 -14.94 -0.01 5.88
C SER A 86 -15.01 -1.47 5.41
N ALA A 87 -15.77 -2.28 6.14
CA ALA A 87 -16.05 -3.66 5.75
C ALA A 87 -16.74 -3.77 4.38
N ASP A 88 -17.47 -2.73 3.97
CA ASP A 88 -18.16 -2.65 2.68
C ASP A 88 -17.27 -2.06 1.57
N GLY A 89 -15.98 -1.87 1.81
CA GLY A 89 -15.03 -1.34 0.84
C GLY A 89 -15.16 0.15 0.55
N ILE A 90 -15.80 0.90 1.45
CA ILE A 90 -15.92 2.37 1.34
C ILE A 90 -14.63 3.00 1.82
N ALA A 91 -13.99 3.77 0.94
CA ALA A 91 -12.77 4.49 1.23
C ALA A 91 -13.02 5.85 1.86
N ASN A 92 -12.22 6.19 2.86
CA ASN A 92 -12.22 7.50 3.51
C ASN A 92 -10.79 7.87 3.91
N ILE A 93 -10.47 9.16 3.97
CA ILE A 93 -9.24 9.66 4.58
C ILE A 93 -9.54 10.03 6.03
N MET A 94 -8.91 9.34 6.95
CA MET A 94 -9.08 9.66 8.37
C MET A 94 -8.35 10.96 8.70
N ALA A 95 -9.03 11.84 9.45
CA ALA A 95 -8.36 12.98 10.08
C ALA A 95 -7.32 12.43 11.09
N GLU A 96 -6.21 13.17 11.25
CA GLU A 96 -5.09 12.81 12.12
C GLU A 96 -5.57 12.16 13.43
N LYS A 97 -5.41 10.83 13.53
CA LYS A 97 -5.36 10.18 14.83
C LYS A 97 -3.93 10.30 15.32
N ALA A 98 -3.77 10.51 16.63
CA ALA A 98 -2.47 10.34 17.29
C ALA A 98 -2.06 8.86 17.21
N GLN A 99 -1.59 8.45 16.04
CA GLN A 99 -1.00 7.13 15.83
C GLN A 99 0.44 7.18 16.31
N GLN A 100 0.90 6.10 16.87
CA GLN A 100 2.34 5.89 17.04
C GLN A 100 2.97 5.79 15.66
N ILE A 101 3.47 6.92 15.16
CA ILE A 101 3.98 7.06 13.79
C ILE A 101 5.30 6.29 13.61
N LEU A 102 6.12 6.19 14.65
CA LEU A 102 7.43 5.53 14.62
C LEU A 102 7.56 4.60 15.82
N GLU A 103 7.83 3.34 15.56
CA GLU A 103 8.23 2.34 16.56
C GLU A 103 9.75 2.34 16.69
N VAL A 104 10.27 2.30 17.92
CA VAL A 104 11.72 2.29 18.19
C VAL A 104 12.07 1.06 19.01
N ASP A 105 12.97 0.24 18.48
CA ASP A 105 13.58 -0.88 19.20
C ASP A 105 15.04 -0.58 19.47
N ASP A 106 15.45 -0.65 20.72
CA ASP A 106 16.86 -0.48 21.09
C ASP A 106 17.54 -1.84 21.32
N PHE A 107 18.29 -2.30 20.33
CA PHE A 107 19.07 -3.53 20.36
C PHE A 107 20.56 -3.28 20.64
N SER A 108 20.97 -2.04 20.93
CA SER A 108 22.38 -1.65 21.06
C SER A 108 23.14 -2.41 22.17
N LYS A 109 22.41 -2.92 23.17
CA LYS A 109 22.99 -3.66 24.31
C LYS A 109 22.96 -5.19 24.13
N LEU A 110 22.35 -5.70 23.05
CA LEU A 110 22.26 -7.13 22.80
C LEU A 110 23.56 -7.67 22.18
N SER A 111 23.78 -8.99 22.28
CA SER A 111 24.84 -9.66 21.52
C SER A 111 24.51 -9.67 20.03
N ASP A 112 25.53 -9.82 19.16
CA ASP A 112 25.32 -9.82 17.71
C ASP A 112 24.36 -10.94 17.27
N HIS A 113 24.45 -12.10 17.90
CA HIS A 113 23.54 -13.22 17.64
C HIS A 113 22.09 -12.89 18.03
N GLN A 114 21.88 -12.22 19.18
CA GLN A 114 20.54 -11.76 19.58
C GLN A 114 19.99 -10.68 18.64
N ILE A 115 20.82 -9.74 18.19
CA ILE A 115 20.43 -8.72 17.21
C ILE A 115 19.95 -9.39 15.93
N GLU A 116 20.72 -10.34 15.40
CA GLU A 116 20.37 -11.08 14.18
C GLU A 116 19.02 -11.82 14.33
N GLN A 117 18.83 -12.50 15.47
CA GLN A 117 17.57 -13.17 15.76
C GLN A 117 16.38 -12.20 15.82
N MET A 118 16.52 -11.06 16.52
CA MET A 118 15.45 -10.06 16.64
C MET A 118 15.09 -9.44 15.28
N LEU A 119 16.09 -9.11 14.46
CA LEU A 119 15.88 -8.57 13.12
C LEU A 119 15.23 -9.62 12.20
N MET A 120 15.61 -10.89 12.30
CA MET A 120 15.01 -11.97 11.53
C MET A 120 13.54 -12.19 11.94
N GLN A 121 13.24 -12.22 13.23
CA GLN A 121 11.87 -12.33 13.74
C GLN A 121 10.99 -11.17 13.27
N LYS A 122 11.53 -9.94 13.32
CA LYS A 122 10.82 -8.75 12.86
C LYS A 122 10.54 -8.81 11.36
N ARG A 123 11.53 -9.20 10.56
CA ARG A 123 11.37 -9.39 9.11
C ARG A 123 10.29 -10.42 8.80
N GLU A 124 10.32 -11.56 9.46
CA GLU A 124 9.32 -12.62 9.29
C GLU A 124 7.92 -12.12 9.63
N GLN A 125 7.77 -11.41 10.76
CA GLN A 125 6.50 -10.82 11.16
C GLN A 125 5.99 -9.80 10.16
N TRP A 126 6.86 -8.88 9.72
CA TRP A 126 6.46 -7.78 8.85
C TRP A 126 6.19 -8.23 7.41
N THR A 127 6.87 -9.25 6.92
CA THR A 127 6.63 -9.83 5.60
C THR A 127 5.24 -10.48 5.47
N HIS A 128 4.63 -10.88 6.58
CA HIS A 128 3.33 -11.57 6.58
C HIS A 128 2.20 -10.77 7.25
N GLN A 129 2.46 -9.55 7.70
CA GLN A 129 1.44 -8.75 8.37
C GLN A 129 0.40 -8.20 7.39
N LYS A 130 -0.76 -7.90 7.95
CA LYS A 130 -1.80 -7.11 7.28
C LYS A 130 -2.06 -5.87 8.11
N LEU A 131 -1.81 -4.70 7.54
CA LEU A 131 -2.09 -3.43 8.20
C LEU A 131 -3.61 -3.26 8.37
N ASP A 132 -4.03 -2.62 9.47
CA ASP A 132 -5.45 -2.43 9.76
C ASP A 132 -6.01 -1.22 9.01
N LEU A 133 -6.52 -1.48 7.81
CA LEU A 133 -7.14 -0.45 6.97
C LEU A 133 -8.40 0.15 7.60
N SER A 134 -9.09 -0.56 8.51
CA SER A 134 -10.27 0.00 9.19
C SER A 134 -9.89 1.16 10.12
N GLN A 135 -8.65 1.15 10.60
CA GLN A 135 -8.07 2.21 11.43
C GLN A 135 -7.24 3.23 10.63
N GLY A 136 -7.25 3.17 9.29
CA GLY A 136 -6.47 4.06 8.44
C GLY A 136 -4.96 3.77 8.48
N GLN A 137 -4.58 2.54 8.81
CA GLN A 137 -3.18 2.13 8.82
C GLN A 137 -2.82 1.56 7.45
N THR A 138 -2.22 2.38 6.59
CA THR A 138 -1.72 1.98 5.27
C THR A 138 -0.20 1.95 5.18
N ALA A 139 0.48 2.46 6.22
CA ALA A 139 1.92 2.38 6.35
C ALA A 139 2.31 2.13 7.81
N ARG A 140 3.46 1.53 8.01
CA ARG A 140 4.09 1.28 9.32
C ARG A 140 5.56 1.57 9.21
N PHE A 141 6.09 2.31 10.19
CA PHE A 141 7.50 2.71 10.26
C PHE A 141 8.09 2.25 11.58
N SER A 142 9.26 1.67 11.52
CA SER A 142 10.01 1.31 12.73
C SER A 142 11.50 1.49 12.52
N ILE A 143 12.22 1.72 13.61
CA ILE A 143 13.68 1.78 13.59
C ILE A 143 14.25 0.88 14.67
N SER A 144 15.20 0.05 14.29
CA SER A 144 15.99 -0.78 15.20
C SER A 144 17.37 -0.14 15.37
N ILE A 145 17.66 0.34 16.58
CA ILE A 145 18.97 0.91 16.95
C ILE A 145 19.91 -0.24 17.27
N LEU A 146 21.04 -0.28 16.58
CA LEU A 146 22.05 -1.31 16.69
C LEU A 146 23.32 -0.75 17.37
N LYS A 147 24.38 -1.57 17.48
CA LYS A 147 25.68 -1.14 18.00
C LYS A 147 26.33 -0.10 17.10
N ASN A 148 27.26 0.66 17.64
CA ASN A 148 28.11 1.62 16.92
C ASN A 148 27.31 2.70 16.17
N ASN A 149 26.17 3.15 16.72
CA ASN A 149 25.26 4.12 16.12
C ASN A 149 24.71 3.68 14.74
N ILE A 150 24.76 2.39 14.43
CA ILE A 150 24.08 1.82 13.26
C ILE A 150 22.61 1.70 13.58
N PHE A 151 21.77 1.88 12.57
CA PHE A 151 20.34 1.62 12.67
C PHE A 151 19.85 0.86 11.43
N ARG A 152 18.71 0.19 11.60
CA ARG A 152 17.91 -0.34 10.49
C ARG A 152 16.53 0.26 10.55
N PHE A 153 16.16 0.98 9.48
CA PHE A 153 14.84 1.57 9.31
C PHE A 153 13.97 0.61 8.50
N HIS A 154 12.82 0.27 9.06
CA HIS A 154 11.85 -0.66 8.46
C HIS A 154 10.64 0.14 7.99
N VAL A 155 10.24 -0.08 6.77
CA VAL A 155 9.07 0.55 6.15
C VAL A 155 8.20 -0.52 5.55
N ASP A 156 6.92 -0.52 5.91
CA ASP A 156 5.91 -1.36 5.29
C ASP A 156 4.74 -0.49 4.83
N THR A 157 4.34 -0.64 3.57
CA THR A 157 3.23 0.12 2.98
C THR A 157 2.28 -0.83 2.25
N ASP A 158 0.99 -0.65 2.46
CA ASP A 158 -0.03 -1.43 1.76
C ASP A 158 -0.23 -0.89 0.33
N MET A 159 -0.18 -1.78 -0.65
CA MET A 159 -0.32 -1.42 -2.06
C MET A 159 -1.72 -0.91 -2.45
N ILE A 160 -2.67 -0.98 -1.55
CA ILE A 160 -3.98 -0.32 -1.74
C ILE A 160 -3.85 1.22 -1.71
N ALA A 161 -2.82 1.72 -1.02
CA ALA A 161 -2.54 3.15 -0.89
C ALA A 161 -1.30 3.58 -1.67
N ILE A 162 -0.25 2.76 -1.69
CA ILE A 162 1.08 3.12 -2.18
C ILE A 162 1.58 2.04 -3.14
N ASP A 163 1.65 2.34 -4.43
CA ASP A 163 2.29 1.47 -5.42
C ASP A 163 3.83 1.60 -5.40
N PRO A 164 4.59 0.72 -6.10
CA PRO A 164 6.06 0.76 -6.08
C PRO A 164 6.67 2.09 -6.51
N SER A 165 6.08 2.78 -7.47
CA SER A 165 6.57 4.10 -7.91
C SER A 165 6.30 5.17 -6.86
N SER A 166 5.11 5.17 -6.28
CA SER A 166 4.74 6.06 -5.18
C SER A 166 5.58 5.81 -3.93
N PHE A 167 5.97 4.55 -3.67
CA PHE A 167 6.86 4.21 -2.56
C PHE A 167 8.22 4.91 -2.67
N LEU A 168 8.82 4.93 -3.87
CA LEU A 168 10.10 5.62 -4.09
C LEU A 168 9.97 7.12 -3.83
N ASN A 169 8.91 7.76 -4.37
CA ASN A 169 8.64 9.17 -4.13
C ASN A 169 8.42 9.46 -2.64
N LEU A 170 7.71 8.57 -1.94
CA LEU A 170 7.46 8.70 -0.49
C LEU A 170 8.77 8.66 0.31
N MET A 171 9.71 7.80 -0.06
CA MET A 171 11.02 7.71 0.60
C MET A 171 11.89 8.93 0.29
N GLU A 172 11.83 9.45 -0.94
CA GLU A 172 12.49 10.69 -1.32
C GLU A 172 11.95 11.89 -0.52
N ASP A 173 10.63 12.04 -0.43
CA ASP A 173 9.99 13.09 0.36
C ASP A 173 10.33 12.97 1.85
N LEU A 174 10.36 11.75 2.41
CA LEU A 174 10.77 11.52 3.79
C LEU A 174 12.22 11.99 4.02
N SER A 175 13.12 11.68 3.10
CA SER A 175 14.52 12.13 3.16
C SER A 175 14.61 13.65 3.13
N LEU A 176 13.90 14.31 2.22
CA LEU A 176 13.85 15.76 2.13
C LEU A 176 13.31 16.41 3.41
N PHE A 177 12.25 15.88 3.99
CA PHE A 177 11.67 16.38 5.23
C PHE A 177 12.57 16.13 6.45
N TYR A 178 13.34 15.05 6.42
CA TYR A 178 14.34 14.77 7.44
C TYR A 178 15.51 15.74 7.34
N GLU A 179 16.01 16.03 6.14
CA GLU A 179 17.15 16.94 5.94
C GLU A 179 16.78 18.40 6.22
N ASP A 180 15.68 18.88 5.67
CA ASP A 180 15.17 20.24 5.85
C ASP A 180 13.68 20.25 6.26
N PRO A 181 13.37 20.34 7.55
CA PRO A 181 11.98 20.42 8.02
C PRO A 181 11.20 21.64 7.50
N LYS A 182 11.89 22.65 6.95
CA LYS A 182 11.26 23.88 6.43
C LYS A 182 11.20 23.92 4.91
N ILE A 183 11.64 22.88 4.22
CA ILE A 183 11.63 22.85 2.76
C ILE A 183 10.23 23.16 2.22
N SER A 184 10.17 24.02 1.19
CA SER A 184 8.90 24.30 0.51
C SER A 184 8.49 23.06 -0.28
N PHE A 185 7.30 22.55 -0.02
CA PHE A 185 6.77 21.36 -0.68
C PHE A 185 5.50 21.73 -1.44
N SER A 186 5.51 21.47 -2.75
CA SER A 186 4.32 21.62 -3.57
C SER A 186 3.47 20.39 -3.40
N ARG A 187 2.33 20.53 -2.70
CA ARG A 187 1.40 19.41 -2.50
C ARG A 187 0.97 18.84 -3.84
N PRO A 188 1.10 17.51 -4.04
CA PRO A 188 0.42 16.86 -5.12
C PRO A 188 -1.09 17.03 -4.96
N PRO A 189 -1.86 17.05 -6.06
CA PRO A 189 -3.31 17.03 -5.94
C PRO A 189 -3.75 15.82 -5.12
N ASN A 190 -4.80 15.99 -4.30
CA ASN A 190 -5.38 14.87 -3.57
C ASN A 190 -5.77 13.78 -4.58
N PHE A 191 -5.32 12.55 -4.32
CA PHE A 191 -5.54 11.42 -5.22
C PHE A 191 -7.02 11.22 -5.55
N PHE A 192 -7.90 11.31 -4.56
CA PHE A 192 -9.32 11.08 -4.77
C PHE A 192 -9.98 12.21 -5.56
N ASP A 193 -9.60 13.46 -5.33
CA ASP A 193 -10.09 14.61 -6.10
C ASP A 193 -9.65 14.50 -7.56
N TRP A 194 -8.41 14.12 -7.79
CA TRP A 194 -7.88 13.85 -9.11
C TRP A 194 -8.61 12.68 -9.79
N TYR A 195 -8.81 11.57 -9.06
CA TYR A 195 -9.49 10.40 -9.58
C TYR A 195 -10.96 10.68 -9.94
N GLN A 196 -11.68 11.42 -9.09
CA GLN A 196 -13.03 11.89 -9.40
C GLN A 196 -13.07 12.76 -10.65
N LYS A 197 -12.13 13.67 -10.81
CA LYS A 197 -12.02 14.52 -12.00
C LYS A 197 -11.82 13.69 -13.26
N ILE A 198 -10.94 12.70 -13.23
CA ILE A 198 -10.73 11.77 -14.36
C ILE A 198 -12.01 10.98 -14.68
N ARG A 199 -12.68 10.45 -13.68
CA ARG A 199 -13.91 9.67 -13.89
C ARG A 199 -15.07 10.48 -14.46
N THR A 200 -15.13 11.76 -14.17
CA THR A 200 -16.18 12.66 -14.67
C THR A 200 -15.86 13.28 -16.03
N ASP A 201 -14.62 13.22 -16.47
CA ASP A 201 -14.14 13.78 -17.73
C ASP A 201 -14.85 13.11 -18.94
N PRO A 202 -15.57 13.89 -19.77
CA PRO A 202 -16.33 13.35 -20.90
C PRO A 202 -15.46 12.70 -21.98
N ASP A 203 -14.25 13.21 -22.20
CA ASP A 203 -13.36 12.72 -23.25
C ASP A 203 -12.69 11.42 -22.83
N LEU A 204 -12.31 11.31 -21.54
CA LEU A 204 -11.82 10.05 -20.98
C LEU A 204 -12.93 8.97 -20.96
N LYS A 205 -14.18 9.33 -20.70
CA LYS A 205 -15.31 8.39 -20.80
C LYS A 205 -15.48 7.85 -22.22
N LYS A 206 -15.37 8.71 -23.26
CA LYS A 206 -15.41 8.27 -24.66
C LYS A 206 -14.25 7.33 -25.00
N LEU A 207 -13.04 7.67 -24.55
CA LEU A 207 -11.85 6.81 -24.72
C LEU A 207 -12.06 5.44 -24.08
N ASN A 208 -12.51 5.40 -22.83
CA ASN A 208 -12.79 4.15 -22.12
C ASN A 208 -13.83 3.29 -22.83
N GLN A 209 -14.91 3.91 -23.36
CA GLN A 209 -15.93 3.20 -24.12
C GLN A 209 -15.35 2.59 -25.41
N ARG A 210 -14.54 3.37 -26.14
CA ARG A 210 -13.86 2.89 -27.37
C ARG A 210 -12.93 1.71 -27.04
N ASP A 211 -12.11 1.84 -26.00
CA ASP A 211 -11.15 0.81 -25.62
C ASP A 211 -11.86 -0.45 -25.09
N ARG A 212 -12.97 -0.29 -24.37
CA ARG A 212 -13.82 -1.41 -23.92
C ARG A 212 -14.40 -2.19 -25.11
N LEU A 213 -14.88 -1.49 -26.12
CA LEU A 213 -15.41 -2.12 -27.36
C LEU A 213 -14.28 -2.85 -28.10
N TRP A 214 -13.12 -2.24 -28.22
CA TRP A 214 -11.95 -2.82 -28.86
C TRP A 214 -11.52 -4.13 -28.19
N TRP A 215 -11.43 -4.14 -26.85
CA TRP A 215 -11.12 -5.34 -26.07
C TRP A 215 -12.21 -6.40 -26.18
N LYS A 216 -13.47 -6.02 -26.08
CA LYS A 216 -14.61 -6.94 -26.20
C LYS A 216 -14.61 -7.72 -27.52
N GLN A 217 -14.21 -7.07 -28.61
CA GLN A 217 -14.09 -7.72 -29.94
C GLN A 217 -12.90 -8.70 -30.00
N ARG A 218 -11.83 -8.46 -29.21
CA ARG A 218 -10.62 -9.28 -29.23
C ARG A 218 -10.61 -10.42 -28.24
N LEU A 219 -11.31 -10.31 -27.13
CA LEU A 219 -11.37 -11.34 -26.08
C LEU A 219 -11.64 -12.76 -26.63
N PRO A 220 -12.56 -12.99 -27.58
CA PRO A 220 -12.80 -14.33 -28.14
C PRO A 220 -11.61 -14.90 -28.93
N HIS A 221 -10.67 -14.05 -29.37
CA HIS A 221 -9.50 -14.42 -30.16
C HIS A 221 -8.19 -14.51 -29.33
N ILE A 222 -8.27 -14.21 -28.04
CA ILE A 222 -7.12 -14.35 -27.15
C ILE A 222 -7.00 -15.82 -26.74
N SER A 223 -5.81 -16.38 -26.91
CA SER A 223 -5.53 -17.74 -26.45
C SER A 223 -5.77 -17.88 -24.96
N PRO A 224 -6.37 -18.98 -24.50
CA PRO A 224 -6.52 -19.23 -23.07
C PRO A 224 -5.18 -19.33 -22.36
N ALA A 225 -5.19 -19.22 -21.04
CA ALA A 225 -3.99 -19.46 -20.24
C ALA A 225 -3.40 -20.86 -20.52
N PRO A 226 -2.08 -21.02 -20.51
CA PRO A 226 -1.46 -22.34 -20.70
C PRO A 226 -1.95 -23.30 -19.60
N SER A 227 -2.22 -24.54 -20.02
CA SER A 227 -2.57 -25.60 -19.07
C SER A 227 -1.30 -26.06 -18.35
N LEU A 228 -1.19 -25.71 -17.08
CA LEU A 228 -0.11 -26.20 -16.22
C LEU A 228 -0.57 -27.47 -15.49
N PRO A 229 0.33 -28.44 -15.24
CA PRO A 229 -0.01 -29.60 -14.45
C PRO A 229 -0.37 -29.18 -13.02
N PHE A 230 -1.50 -29.68 -12.52
CA PHE A 230 -1.91 -29.44 -11.15
C PHE A 230 -1.13 -30.36 -10.20
N ILE A 231 -0.69 -29.80 -9.06
CA ILE A 231 -0.17 -30.60 -7.94
C ILE A 231 -1.39 -31.29 -7.31
N HIS A 232 -1.36 -32.62 -7.23
CA HIS A 232 -2.41 -33.39 -6.55
C HIS A 232 -2.53 -32.95 -5.09
N GLN A 233 -3.76 -33.01 -4.53
CA GLN A 233 -4.03 -32.54 -3.17
C GLN A 233 -3.18 -33.20 -2.09
N GLU A 234 -2.70 -34.42 -2.34
CA GLU A 234 -1.82 -35.19 -1.44
C GLU A 234 -0.50 -34.47 -1.10
N PHE A 235 -0.02 -33.58 -1.97
CA PHE A 235 1.19 -32.78 -1.74
C PHE A 235 0.95 -31.45 -1.03
N LYS A 236 -0.30 -31.08 -0.75
CA LYS A 236 -0.65 -29.83 -0.05
C LYS A 236 -0.52 -29.90 1.47
N THR A 237 -0.34 -31.07 2.03
CA THR A 237 -0.30 -31.32 3.49
C THR A 237 1.10 -31.49 4.07
N ALA A 238 2.14 -31.42 3.27
CA ALA A 238 3.53 -31.41 3.74
C ALA A 238 3.96 -29.95 4.00
N LYS A 239 3.66 -29.46 5.20
CA LYS A 239 4.29 -28.29 5.82
C LYS A 239 4.91 -28.74 7.12
#